data_6e9f225824020df82c4bd19248297827
#
_entry.id   6e9f225824020df82c4bd19248297827
#
_cell.length_a   1.000
_cell.length_b   1.000
_cell.length_c   1.000
_cell.angle_alpha   90.00
_cell.angle_beta   90.00
_cell.angle_gamma   90.00
#
_symmetry.space_group_name_H-M   'P 1'
#
loop_
_entity.id
_entity.type
_entity.pdbx_description
1 polymer ?
#
loop_
_entity_poly.entity_id
_entity_poly.type
_entity_poly.pdbx_seq_one_letter_code
_entity_poly.pdbx_strand_id
1 'polypeptide(L)'
;MEIVVLPSPEEACVHAARIVAETVTARPAAVLGLPAGRTPGPVYGELARLHREAGLSFARARAFNLDEYVGLAPDHPASFRRALDEALYRPVGLPAESARSPDGRAPDPAAAARAYEAEIAAAGGFDLVLLGLGGNAHVAFNEPGSAFDSPTRVVTLDAATRAANRATFAPDEVPRQAITIGIGTILAARRVVLLATGAAKAAAVARALDGPIGVEVPASALRQHAAATAILDGAAASRLTPGRG
;
A
#
# COMPACT_ATOMS: atom_id res chain seq x y z
N MET A 1 6.66 -16.26 4.36
CA MET A 1 5.65 -15.23 4.72
C MET A 1 5.03 -15.63 6.04
N GLU A 2 5.05 -14.76 7.02
CA GLU A 2 4.39 -14.90 8.30
C GLU A 2 2.92 -14.49 8.19
N ILE A 3 2.01 -15.18 8.91
CA ILE A 3 0.58 -14.81 8.98
C ILE A 3 0.25 -14.54 10.45
N VAL A 4 -0.25 -13.34 10.74
CA VAL A 4 -0.67 -12.90 12.07
C VAL A 4 -2.17 -12.65 12.03
N VAL A 5 -2.95 -13.41 12.80
CA VAL A 5 -4.39 -13.24 12.90
C VAL A 5 -4.72 -12.62 14.25
N LEU A 6 -5.41 -11.50 14.23
CA LEU A 6 -5.76 -10.71 15.41
C LEU A 6 -7.28 -10.72 15.63
N PRO A 7 -7.75 -10.52 16.88
CA PRO A 7 -9.17 -10.63 17.21
C PRO A 7 -10.06 -9.62 16.46
N SER A 8 -9.53 -8.40 16.20
CA SER A 8 -10.32 -7.32 15.62
C SER A 8 -9.57 -6.56 14.52
N PRO A 9 -10.27 -5.84 13.63
CA PRO A 9 -9.67 -4.93 12.66
C PRO A 9 -8.80 -3.85 13.31
N GLU A 10 -9.20 -3.35 14.46
CA GLU A 10 -8.49 -2.33 15.22
C GLU A 10 -7.14 -2.84 15.69
N GLU A 11 -7.12 -4.05 16.28
CA GLU A 11 -5.87 -4.68 16.73
C GLU A 11 -4.94 -4.99 15.56
N ALA A 12 -5.49 -5.42 14.42
CA ALA A 12 -4.72 -5.61 13.20
C ALA A 12 -4.06 -4.31 12.71
N CYS A 13 -4.80 -3.19 12.74
CA CYS A 13 -4.26 -1.89 12.36
C CYS A 13 -3.21 -1.39 13.37
N VAL A 14 -3.42 -1.56 14.67
CA VAL A 14 -2.43 -1.21 15.71
C VAL A 14 -1.15 -2.03 15.54
N HIS A 15 -1.28 -3.33 15.24
CA HIS A 15 -0.13 -4.19 15.00
C HIS A 15 0.66 -3.74 13.75
N ALA A 16 -0.02 -3.41 12.65
CA ALA A 16 0.61 -2.86 11.46
C ALA A 16 1.32 -1.52 11.74
N ALA A 17 0.67 -0.62 12.51
CA ALA A 17 1.27 0.64 12.91
C ALA A 17 2.53 0.44 13.75
N ARG A 18 2.54 -0.54 14.66
CA ARG A 18 3.71 -0.88 15.47
C ARG A 18 4.90 -1.30 14.59
N ILE A 19 4.67 -2.13 13.58
CA ILE A 19 5.74 -2.54 12.65
C ILE A 19 6.33 -1.35 11.89
N VAL A 20 5.49 -0.41 11.43
CA VAL A 20 5.97 0.83 10.80
C VAL A 20 6.76 1.68 11.80
N ALA A 21 6.24 1.86 13.02
CA ALA A 21 6.91 2.61 14.08
C ALA A 21 8.27 2.03 14.47
N GLU A 22 8.36 0.71 14.64
CA GLU A 22 9.62 -0.01 14.89
C GLU A 22 10.63 0.20 13.76
N THR A 23 10.16 0.15 12.49
CA THR A 23 11.02 0.39 11.32
C THR A 23 11.60 1.80 11.34
N VAL A 24 10.78 2.82 11.61
CA VAL A 24 11.21 4.23 11.67
C VAL A 24 12.12 4.47 12.88
N THR A 25 11.83 3.85 14.02
CA THR A 25 12.66 3.97 15.23
C THR A 25 14.04 3.35 15.02
N ALA A 26 14.09 2.14 14.46
CA ALA A 26 15.35 1.46 14.17
C ALA A 26 16.15 2.12 13.05
N ARG A 27 15.45 2.77 12.11
CA ARG A 27 16.05 3.46 10.96
C ARG A 27 15.35 4.81 10.75
N PRO A 28 15.80 5.89 11.42
CA PRO A 28 15.16 7.20 11.32
C PRO A 28 15.06 7.76 9.89
N ALA A 29 15.97 7.38 8.98
CA ALA A 29 15.92 7.73 7.55
C ALA A 29 15.23 6.65 6.69
N ALA A 30 14.31 5.85 7.27
CA ALA A 30 13.61 4.79 6.56
C ALA A 30 12.86 5.30 5.33
N VAL A 31 12.85 4.49 4.28
CA VAL A 31 12.10 4.70 3.04
C VAL A 31 10.84 3.83 3.10
N LEU A 32 9.68 4.47 3.15
CA LEU A 32 8.39 3.81 3.34
C LEU A 32 7.56 3.86 2.06
N GLY A 33 7.03 2.73 1.61
CA GLY A 33 5.99 2.66 0.59
C GLY A 33 4.61 2.57 1.28
N LEU A 34 3.73 3.54 1.05
CA LEU A 34 2.48 3.68 1.80
C LEU A 34 1.26 3.77 0.88
N PRO A 35 0.21 2.95 1.10
CA PRO A 35 -1.02 2.97 0.32
C PRO A 35 -1.97 4.07 0.81
N ALA A 36 -2.67 4.71 -0.10
CA ALA A 36 -3.88 5.44 0.25
C ALA A 36 -5.07 4.47 0.43
N GLY A 37 -6.17 4.97 0.97
CA GLY A 37 -7.42 4.24 1.07
C GLY A 37 -7.96 4.07 2.50
N ARG A 38 -9.11 3.40 2.60
CA ARG A 38 -9.84 3.28 3.89
C ARG A 38 -9.17 2.30 4.86
N THR A 39 -8.62 1.20 4.36
CA THR A 39 -8.03 0.15 5.21
C THR A 39 -6.82 0.64 5.99
N PRO A 40 -5.86 1.41 5.42
CA PRO A 40 -4.71 1.92 6.16
C PRO A 40 -5.02 3.15 7.04
N GLY A 41 -6.20 3.78 6.92
CA GLY A 41 -6.56 4.97 7.70
C GLY A 41 -6.34 4.80 9.21
N PRO A 42 -6.88 3.75 9.86
CA PRO A 42 -6.65 3.51 11.29
C PRO A 42 -5.17 3.28 11.65
N VAL A 43 -4.36 2.70 10.75
CA VAL A 43 -2.90 2.58 10.93
C VAL A 43 -2.27 3.97 11.03
N TYR A 44 -2.67 4.89 10.16
CA TYR A 44 -2.16 6.26 10.14
C TYR A 44 -2.61 7.06 11.38
N GLY A 45 -3.84 6.85 11.81
CA GLY A 45 -4.34 7.41 13.08
C GLY A 45 -3.49 6.99 14.28
N GLU A 46 -3.13 5.71 14.35
CA GLU A 46 -2.27 5.18 15.43
C GLU A 46 -0.83 5.71 15.32
N LEU A 47 -0.26 5.80 14.12
CA LEU A 47 1.07 6.41 13.93
C LEU A 47 1.09 7.89 14.34
N ALA A 48 0.04 8.65 14.03
CA ALA A 48 -0.12 10.02 14.48
C ALA A 48 -0.26 10.12 16.01
N ARG A 49 -0.96 9.17 16.65
CA ARG A 49 -1.03 9.07 18.10
C ARG A 49 0.34 8.80 18.72
N LEU A 50 1.07 7.82 18.20
CA LEU A 50 2.44 7.50 18.65
C LEU A 50 3.41 8.68 18.47
N HIS A 51 3.26 9.43 17.39
CA HIS A 51 4.03 10.66 17.17
C HIS A 51 3.77 11.68 18.29
N ARG A 52 2.50 11.98 18.60
CA ARG A 52 2.13 12.99 19.62
C ARG A 52 2.44 12.54 21.05
N GLU A 53 2.22 11.26 21.38
CA GLU A 53 2.21 10.77 22.75
C GLU A 53 3.47 9.99 23.14
N ALA A 54 4.15 9.36 22.17
CA ALA A 54 5.31 8.52 22.44
C ALA A 54 6.60 9.03 21.75
N GLY A 55 6.57 10.21 21.12
CA GLY A 55 7.76 10.82 20.52
C GLY A 55 8.25 10.13 19.24
N LEU A 56 7.43 9.30 18.56
CA LEU A 56 7.80 8.72 17.28
C LEU A 56 8.06 9.83 16.26
N SER A 57 9.24 9.84 15.64
CA SER A 57 9.66 10.92 14.75
C SER A 57 9.82 10.45 13.30
N PHE A 58 9.13 11.13 12.39
CA PHE A 58 9.25 10.94 10.95
C PHE A 58 10.12 12.02 10.28
N ALA A 59 10.76 12.89 11.04
CA ALA A 59 11.49 14.06 10.52
C ALA A 59 12.61 13.73 9.52
N ARG A 60 13.15 12.53 9.53
CA ARG A 60 14.20 12.06 8.63
C ARG A 60 13.73 10.95 7.68
N ALA A 61 12.51 10.43 7.86
CA ALA A 61 11.93 9.40 7.01
C ALA A 61 11.59 9.96 5.62
N ARG A 62 11.49 9.08 4.64
CA ARG A 62 10.94 9.37 3.31
C ARG A 62 9.75 8.47 3.07
N ALA A 63 8.67 9.02 2.54
CA ALA A 63 7.46 8.28 2.22
C ALA A 63 7.13 8.40 0.74
N PHE A 64 6.79 7.28 0.14
CA PHE A 64 6.40 7.17 -1.26
C PHE A 64 4.99 6.60 -1.33
N ASN A 65 4.10 7.31 -2.01
CA ASN A 65 2.79 6.77 -2.37
C ASN A 65 2.96 5.57 -3.31
N LEU A 66 2.16 4.53 -3.13
CA LEU A 66 2.25 3.34 -4.00
C LEU A 66 1.73 3.60 -5.40
N ASP A 67 0.80 4.54 -5.53
CA ASP A 67 0.10 4.83 -6.78
C ASP A 67 -0.51 6.24 -6.79
N GLU A 68 -0.92 6.68 -7.97
CA GLU A 68 -1.74 7.87 -8.19
C GLU A 68 -2.48 7.74 -9.53
N TYR A 69 -3.66 8.30 -9.60
CA TYR A 69 -4.45 8.34 -10.83
C TYR A 69 -3.84 9.26 -11.88
N VAL A 70 -3.84 8.82 -13.14
CA VAL A 70 -3.44 9.68 -14.27
C VAL A 70 -4.52 10.74 -14.52
N GLY A 71 -4.08 11.99 -14.67
CA GLY A 71 -4.94 13.14 -14.87
C GLY A 71 -5.32 13.91 -13.61
N LEU A 72 -5.04 13.36 -12.39
CA LEU A 72 -5.37 14.05 -11.16
C LEU A 72 -4.26 15.01 -10.70
N ALA A 73 -4.69 16.20 -10.25
CA ALA A 73 -3.82 17.13 -9.54
C ALA A 73 -3.58 16.63 -8.10
N PRO A 74 -2.39 16.91 -7.51
CA PRO A 74 -2.07 16.45 -6.15
C PRO A 74 -3.00 16.98 -5.05
N ASP A 75 -3.69 18.10 -5.31
CA ASP A 75 -4.66 18.74 -4.42
C ASP A 75 -6.11 18.33 -4.69
N HIS A 76 -6.36 17.51 -5.71
CA HIS A 76 -7.70 17.00 -6.03
C HIS A 76 -8.25 16.18 -4.85
N PRO A 77 -9.55 16.29 -4.49
CA PRO A 77 -10.14 15.57 -3.36
C PRO A 77 -9.96 14.05 -3.40
N ALA A 78 -9.90 13.46 -4.59
CA ALA A 78 -9.68 12.02 -4.79
C ALA A 78 -8.20 11.63 -5.00
N SER A 79 -7.25 12.58 -4.96
CA SER A 79 -5.82 12.27 -5.08
C SER A 79 -5.32 11.47 -3.88
N PHE A 80 -4.54 10.44 -4.15
CA PHE A 80 -3.89 9.66 -3.10
C PHE A 80 -2.80 10.45 -2.39
N ARG A 81 -2.14 11.40 -3.08
CA ARG A 81 -1.21 12.32 -2.44
C ARG A 81 -1.92 13.13 -1.37
N ARG A 82 -3.05 13.75 -1.70
CA ARG A 82 -3.83 14.52 -0.73
C ARG A 82 -4.32 13.65 0.43
N ALA A 83 -4.83 12.46 0.13
CA ALA A 83 -5.31 11.55 1.16
C ALA A 83 -4.23 11.20 2.19
N LEU A 84 -2.99 10.93 1.74
CA LEU A 84 -1.87 10.62 2.63
C LEU A 84 -1.32 11.88 3.34
N ASP A 85 -1.32 13.04 2.69
CA ASP A 85 -0.98 14.31 3.33
C ASP A 85 -1.88 14.59 4.53
N GLU A 86 -3.20 14.37 4.38
CA GLU A 86 -4.19 14.61 5.43
C GLU A 86 -4.17 13.52 6.52
N ALA A 87 -4.06 12.25 6.12
CA ALA A 87 -4.16 11.13 7.06
C ALA A 87 -2.88 10.89 7.86
N LEU A 88 -1.70 11.17 7.29
CA LEU A 88 -0.42 10.82 7.92
C LEU A 88 0.62 11.94 7.84
N TYR A 89 0.96 12.44 6.65
CA TYR A 89 2.20 13.21 6.48
C TYR A 89 2.20 14.49 7.33
N ARG A 90 1.12 15.28 7.27
CA ARG A 90 0.97 16.47 8.12
C ARG A 90 0.83 16.12 9.60
N PRO A 91 -0.01 15.14 10.01
CA PRO A 91 -0.15 14.75 11.42
C PRO A 91 1.13 14.30 12.11
N VAL A 92 2.11 13.73 11.37
CA VAL A 92 3.40 13.28 11.93
C VAL A 92 4.57 14.21 11.62
N GLY A 93 4.30 15.37 11.03
CA GLY A 93 5.33 16.35 10.69
C GLY A 93 6.36 15.86 9.68
N LEU A 94 5.97 14.97 8.73
CA LEU A 94 6.86 14.54 7.66
C LEU A 94 7.17 15.75 6.76
N PRO A 95 8.46 16.09 6.48
CA PRO A 95 8.80 17.19 5.59
C PRO A 95 8.18 17.00 4.19
N ALA A 96 7.62 18.06 3.61
CA ALA A 96 6.89 17.98 2.34
C ALA A 96 7.77 17.44 1.19
N GLU A 97 9.07 17.78 1.20
CA GLU A 97 10.08 17.29 0.26
C GLU A 97 10.43 15.80 0.46
N SER A 98 10.09 15.23 1.61
CA SER A 98 10.28 13.81 1.92
C SER A 98 9.07 12.95 1.54
N ALA A 99 7.94 13.57 1.21
CA ALA A 99 6.72 12.90 0.75
C ALA A 99 6.69 12.89 -0.79
N ARG A 100 6.75 11.71 -1.39
CA ARG A 100 6.81 11.51 -2.84
C ARG A 100 5.55 10.84 -3.34
N SER A 101 5.11 11.23 -4.55
CA SER A 101 3.95 10.64 -5.23
C SER A 101 4.23 10.59 -6.73
N PRO A 102 3.72 9.59 -7.46
CA PRO A 102 3.77 9.63 -8.92
C PRO A 102 3.11 10.91 -9.45
N ASP A 103 3.68 11.52 -10.48
CA ASP A 103 3.07 12.68 -11.13
C ASP A 103 1.97 12.23 -12.10
N GLY A 104 0.73 12.22 -11.60
CA GLY A 104 -0.46 11.88 -12.42
C GLY A 104 -0.75 12.88 -13.52
N ARG A 105 -0.20 14.09 -13.49
CA ARG A 105 -0.40 15.16 -14.49
C ARG A 105 0.72 15.27 -15.51
N ALA A 106 1.74 14.44 -15.42
CA ALA A 106 2.84 14.46 -16.37
C ALA A 106 2.31 14.31 -17.81
N PRO A 107 2.85 15.10 -18.77
CA PRO A 107 2.49 14.96 -20.19
C PRO A 107 2.77 13.57 -20.77
N ASP A 108 3.80 12.89 -20.25
CA ASP A 108 4.10 11.48 -20.52
C ASP A 108 4.05 10.69 -19.20
N PRO A 109 2.91 10.07 -18.89
CA PRO A 109 2.77 9.26 -17.67
C PRO A 109 3.72 8.07 -17.61
N ALA A 110 4.14 7.53 -18.78
CA ALA A 110 5.10 6.43 -18.80
C ALA A 110 6.52 6.90 -18.45
N ALA A 111 6.91 8.08 -18.89
CA ALA A 111 8.17 8.70 -18.44
C ALA A 111 8.13 9.04 -16.95
N ALA A 112 7.00 9.56 -16.44
CA ALA A 112 6.82 9.84 -15.02
C ALA A 112 6.91 8.55 -14.17
N ALA A 113 6.34 7.45 -14.62
CA ALA A 113 6.45 6.16 -13.96
C ALA A 113 7.91 5.68 -13.87
N ARG A 114 8.67 5.78 -14.97
CA ARG A 114 10.12 5.46 -14.99
C ARG A 114 10.94 6.36 -14.06
N ALA A 115 10.63 7.66 -14.06
CA ALA A 115 11.30 8.62 -13.17
C ALA A 115 11.02 8.29 -11.69
N TYR A 116 9.78 7.94 -11.36
CA TYR A 116 9.38 7.55 -10.01
C TYR A 116 10.09 6.27 -9.54
N GLU A 117 10.19 5.25 -10.40
CA GLU A 117 10.99 4.04 -10.12
C GLU A 117 12.46 4.39 -9.85
N ALA A 118 13.04 5.29 -10.65
CA ALA A 118 14.42 5.77 -10.45
C ALA A 118 14.57 6.53 -9.12
N GLU A 119 13.58 7.33 -8.70
CA GLU A 119 13.59 8.00 -7.39
C GLU A 119 13.56 7.00 -6.23
N ILE A 120 12.76 5.93 -6.33
CA ILE A 120 12.72 4.85 -5.33
C ILE A 120 14.10 4.17 -5.26
N ALA A 121 14.70 3.84 -6.40
CA ALA A 121 16.02 3.23 -6.45
C ALA A 121 17.11 4.15 -5.88
N ALA A 122 17.10 5.45 -6.23
CA ALA A 122 18.03 6.45 -5.70
C ALA A 122 17.85 6.68 -4.18
N ALA A 123 16.65 6.42 -3.65
CA ALA A 123 16.38 6.42 -2.22
C ALA A 123 17.00 5.21 -1.49
N GLY A 124 17.48 4.19 -2.22
CA GLY A 124 18.02 2.95 -1.68
C GLY A 124 17.00 1.80 -1.63
N GLY A 125 15.86 1.94 -2.32
CA GLY A 125 14.71 1.05 -2.26
C GLY A 125 13.91 1.19 -0.96
N PHE A 126 12.85 0.41 -0.83
CA PHE A 126 12.00 0.47 0.37
C PHE A 126 12.57 -0.29 1.56
N ASP A 127 12.59 0.33 2.72
CA ASP A 127 12.80 -0.37 3.99
C ASP A 127 11.53 -1.13 4.42
N LEU A 128 10.36 -0.56 4.16
CA LEU A 128 9.07 -1.20 4.40
C LEU A 128 8.04 -0.74 3.35
N VAL A 129 7.27 -1.69 2.82
CA VAL A 129 6.06 -1.43 2.04
C VAL A 129 4.86 -1.93 2.82
N LEU A 130 3.91 -1.04 3.11
CA LEU A 130 2.59 -1.40 3.62
C LEU A 130 1.65 -1.57 2.43
N LEU A 131 0.84 -2.64 2.43
CA LEU A 131 -0.10 -2.97 1.37
C LEU A 131 -1.49 -3.23 1.95
N GLY A 132 -2.51 -2.76 1.24
CA GLY A 132 -3.85 -3.29 1.36
C GLY A 132 -4.08 -4.45 0.38
N LEU A 133 -5.22 -5.17 0.53
CA LEU A 133 -5.63 -6.24 -0.37
C LEU A 133 -6.90 -5.85 -1.12
N GLY A 134 -6.87 -5.88 -2.45
CA GLY A 134 -8.04 -5.70 -3.28
C GLY A 134 -9.01 -6.90 -3.23
N GLY A 135 -10.27 -6.71 -3.62
CA GLY A 135 -11.27 -7.79 -3.64
C GLY A 135 -10.95 -8.91 -4.62
N ASN A 136 -10.23 -8.62 -5.70
CA ASN A 136 -9.71 -9.59 -6.68
C ASN A 136 -8.28 -10.05 -6.35
N ALA A 137 -7.77 -9.73 -5.15
CA ALA A 137 -6.42 -10.00 -4.66
C ALA A 137 -5.30 -9.19 -5.34
N HIS A 138 -5.62 -8.00 -5.88
CA HIS A 138 -4.59 -7.05 -6.28
C HIS A 138 -3.88 -6.42 -5.08
N VAL A 139 -2.65 -5.96 -5.28
CA VAL A 139 -1.88 -5.10 -4.35
C VAL A 139 -1.45 -3.85 -5.09
N ALA A 140 -1.57 -2.66 -4.47
CA ALA A 140 -1.56 -1.38 -5.16
C ALA A 140 -2.54 -1.47 -6.36
N PHE A 141 -2.21 -0.98 -7.55
CA PHE A 141 -3.02 -1.23 -8.76
C PHE A 141 -2.46 -2.36 -9.65
N ASN A 142 -1.76 -3.33 -9.05
CA ASN A 142 -1.38 -4.54 -9.78
C ASN A 142 -2.55 -5.52 -9.84
N GLU A 143 -3.37 -5.38 -10.89
CA GLU A 143 -4.53 -6.22 -11.19
C GLU A 143 -4.11 -7.63 -11.63
N PRO A 144 -5.04 -8.64 -11.62
CA PRO A 144 -4.78 -9.96 -12.19
C PRO A 144 -4.14 -9.89 -13.57
N GLY A 145 -3.13 -10.72 -13.81
CA GLY A 145 -2.28 -10.69 -15.02
C GLY A 145 -1.02 -9.83 -14.90
N SER A 146 -0.81 -9.11 -13.79
CA SER A 146 0.41 -8.33 -13.58
C SER A 146 1.63 -9.23 -13.39
N ALA A 147 2.69 -9.00 -14.18
CA ALA A 147 3.94 -9.73 -14.08
C ALA A 147 4.63 -9.50 -12.74
N PHE A 148 5.24 -10.55 -12.16
CA PHE A 148 5.86 -10.47 -10.84
C PHE A 148 7.19 -9.68 -10.82
N ASP A 149 7.81 -9.51 -11.95
CA ASP A 149 9.01 -8.69 -12.15
C ASP A 149 8.71 -7.25 -12.61
N SER A 150 7.41 -6.87 -12.65
CA SER A 150 7.02 -5.55 -13.12
C SER A 150 7.60 -4.41 -12.26
N PRO A 151 8.17 -3.36 -12.90
CA PRO A 151 8.53 -2.11 -12.22
C PRO A 151 7.32 -1.18 -12.09
N THR A 152 7.54 0.01 -11.56
CA THR A 152 6.55 1.10 -11.59
C THR A 152 6.16 1.42 -13.03
N ARG A 153 4.85 1.48 -13.27
CA ARG A 153 4.31 1.63 -14.63
C ARG A 153 2.92 2.24 -14.65
N VAL A 154 2.50 2.68 -15.82
CA VAL A 154 1.10 3.02 -16.09
C VAL A 154 0.31 1.72 -16.25
N VAL A 155 -0.86 1.67 -15.62
CA VAL A 155 -1.80 0.55 -15.73
C VAL A 155 -3.19 1.06 -16.13
N THR A 156 -3.94 0.19 -16.82
CA THR A 156 -5.38 0.41 -17.03
C THR A 156 -6.14 -0.27 -15.91
N LEU A 157 -7.02 0.48 -15.25
CA LEU A 157 -7.80 -0.02 -14.12
C LEU A 157 -8.98 -0.86 -14.58
N ASP A 158 -9.18 -2.00 -13.93
CA ASP A 158 -10.35 -2.85 -14.14
C ASP A 158 -11.65 -2.11 -13.87
N ALA A 159 -12.71 -2.52 -14.59
CA ALA A 159 -14.05 -1.95 -14.38
C ALA A 159 -14.55 -2.13 -12.94
N ALA A 160 -14.25 -3.28 -12.31
CA ALA A 160 -14.59 -3.55 -10.92
C ALA A 160 -13.85 -2.62 -9.95
N THR A 161 -12.55 -2.37 -10.17
CA THR A 161 -11.75 -1.43 -9.39
C THR A 161 -12.28 0.00 -9.54
N ARG A 162 -12.61 0.44 -10.76
CA ARG A 162 -13.22 1.75 -10.98
C ARG A 162 -14.60 1.87 -10.31
N ALA A 163 -15.43 0.83 -10.40
CA ALA A 163 -16.74 0.81 -9.74
C ALA A 163 -16.62 0.92 -8.21
N ALA A 164 -15.65 0.22 -7.60
CA ALA A 164 -15.39 0.26 -6.16
C ALA A 164 -14.94 1.65 -5.66
N ASN A 165 -14.31 2.44 -6.53
CA ASN A 165 -13.83 3.79 -6.19
C ASN A 165 -14.79 4.92 -6.61
N ARG A 166 -15.91 4.59 -7.28
CA ARG A 166 -16.85 5.59 -7.85
C ARG A 166 -17.34 6.62 -6.84
N ALA A 167 -17.63 6.21 -5.61
CA ALA A 167 -18.14 7.11 -4.58
C ALA A 167 -17.14 8.22 -4.19
N THR A 168 -15.83 7.96 -4.33
CA THR A 168 -14.76 8.94 -4.04
C THR A 168 -14.67 10.02 -5.12
N PHE A 169 -15.12 9.72 -6.34
CA PHE A 169 -15.03 10.62 -7.50
C PHE A 169 -16.34 11.35 -7.82
N ALA A 170 -17.46 10.95 -7.21
CA ALA A 170 -18.75 11.54 -7.55
C ALA A 170 -18.75 13.09 -7.34
N PRO A 171 -19.25 13.89 -8.31
CA PRO A 171 -19.96 13.47 -9.54
C PRO A 171 -19.06 13.08 -10.73
N ASP A 172 -17.75 13.23 -10.62
CA ASP A 172 -16.79 12.97 -11.69
C ASP A 172 -16.61 11.46 -11.97
N GLU A 173 -16.00 11.13 -13.11
CA GLU A 173 -15.67 9.76 -13.46
C GLU A 173 -14.31 9.35 -12.84
N VAL A 174 -14.21 8.09 -12.43
CA VAL A 174 -12.92 7.50 -12.01
C VAL A 174 -11.99 7.42 -13.22
N PRO A 175 -10.75 7.91 -13.12
CA PRO A 175 -9.78 7.81 -14.21
C PRO A 175 -9.59 6.36 -14.68
N ARG A 176 -9.30 6.19 -15.97
CA ARG A 176 -9.09 4.85 -16.55
C ARG A 176 -7.70 4.30 -16.29
N GLN A 177 -6.74 5.17 -16.01
CA GLN A 177 -5.33 4.83 -15.84
C GLN A 177 -4.80 5.35 -14.51
N ALA A 178 -3.80 4.64 -14.00
CA ALA A 178 -3.01 5.05 -12.84
C ALA A 178 -1.53 4.74 -13.07
N ILE A 179 -0.65 5.44 -12.36
CA ILE A 179 0.74 5.03 -12.18
C ILE A 179 0.77 4.25 -10.87
N THR A 180 1.36 3.06 -10.88
CA THR A 180 1.48 2.20 -9.69
C THR A 180 2.86 1.56 -9.60
N ILE A 181 3.39 1.41 -8.38
CA ILE A 181 4.59 0.60 -8.18
C ILE A 181 4.31 -0.84 -8.62
N GLY A 182 5.28 -1.48 -9.25
CA GLY A 182 5.15 -2.86 -9.72
C GLY A 182 5.35 -3.90 -8.62
N ILE A 183 4.99 -5.15 -8.93
CA ILE A 183 5.20 -6.27 -7.99
C ILE A 183 6.69 -6.49 -7.77
N GLY A 184 7.53 -6.35 -8.81
CA GLY A 184 8.99 -6.45 -8.68
C GLY A 184 9.56 -5.40 -7.72
N THR A 185 9.08 -4.16 -7.81
CA THR A 185 9.46 -3.07 -6.89
C THR A 185 9.03 -3.36 -5.45
N ILE A 186 7.83 -3.94 -5.26
CA ILE A 186 7.33 -4.39 -3.95
C ILE A 186 8.22 -5.51 -3.40
N LEU A 187 8.52 -6.52 -4.20
CA LEU A 187 9.31 -7.67 -3.78
C LEU A 187 10.79 -7.33 -3.52
N ALA A 188 11.28 -6.22 -4.05
CA ALA A 188 12.63 -5.70 -3.76
C ALA A 188 12.72 -4.96 -2.41
N ALA A 189 11.62 -4.71 -1.73
CA ALA A 189 11.60 -4.07 -0.41
C ALA A 189 12.31 -4.95 0.64
N ARG A 190 12.82 -4.35 1.72
CA ARG A 190 13.41 -5.11 2.84
C ARG A 190 12.34 -5.82 3.66
N ARG A 191 11.18 -5.21 3.84
CA ARG A 191 10.02 -5.77 4.55
C ARG A 191 8.73 -5.42 3.83
N VAL A 192 7.81 -6.38 3.76
CA VAL A 192 6.47 -6.18 3.20
C VAL A 192 5.43 -6.53 4.27
N VAL A 193 4.46 -5.65 4.46
CA VAL A 193 3.32 -5.85 5.36
C VAL A 193 2.04 -5.79 4.53
N LEU A 194 1.30 -6.89 4.47
CA LEU A 194 -0.03 -6.95 3.89
C LEU A 194 -1.07 -6.85 5.00
N LEU A 195 -1.93 -5.84 4.94
CA LEU A 195 -3.04 -5.65 5.88
C LEU A 195 -4.37 -5.95 5.18
N ALA A 196 -5.14 -6.88 5.71
CA ALA A 196 -6.49 -7.14 5.23
C ALA A 196 -7.45 -7.41 6.39
N THR A 197 -8.57 -6.68 6.45
CA THR A 197 -9.55 -6.76 7.53
C THR A 197 -10.97 -6.88 6.99
N GLY A 198 -11.81 -7.60 7.73
CA GLY A 198 -13.23 -7.76 7.46
C GLY A 198 -13.55 -8.94 6.54
N ALA A 199 -14.75 -9.51 6.71
CA ALA A 199 -15.22 -10.70 5.99
C ALA A 199 -15.22 -10.55 4.46
N ALA A 200 -15.37 -9.32 3.94
CA ALA A 200 -15.32 -9.06 2.51
C ALA A 200 -13.96 -9.39 1.87
N LYS A 201 -12.90 -9.49 2.68
CA LYS A 201 -11.54 -9.85 2.22
C LYS A 201 -11.24 -11.33 2.29
N ALA A 202 -12.06 -12.14 2.98
CA ALA A 202 -11.78 -13.55 3.26
C ALA A 202 -11.50 -14.39 1.99
N ALA A 203 -12.24 -14.15 0.90
CA ALA A 203 -12.02 -14.87 -0.35
C ALA A 203 -10.70 -14.46 -1.04
N ALA A 204 -10.37 -13.17 -1.04
CA ALA A 204 -9.12 -12.66 -1.60
C ALA A 204 -7.90 -13.12 -0.77
N VAL A 205 -8.03 -13.11 0.56
CA VAL A 205 -7.03 -13.64 1.50
C VAL A 205 -6.75 -15.12 1.24
N ALA A 206 -7.79 -15.96 1.16
CA ALA A 206 -7.62 -17.39 0.89
C ALA A 206 -6.94 -17.64 -0.47
N ARG A 207 -7.36 -16.90 -1.52
CA ARG A 207 -6.70 -17.00 -2.83
C ARG A 207 -5.22 -16.61 -2.78
N ALA A 208 -4.89 -15.53 -2.07
CA ALA A 208 -3.54 -15.01 -1.98
C ALA A 208 -2.60 -15.91 -1.15
N LEU A 209 -3.11 -16.44 -0.02
CA LEU A 209 -2.26 -17.11 0.97
C LEU A 209 -2.29 -18.65 0.87
N ASP A 210 -3.42 -19.24 0.45
CA ASP A 210 -3.58 -20.70 0.32
C ASP A 210 -3.58 -21.18 -1.12
N GLY A 211 -4.02 -20.34 -2.07
CA GLY A 211 -4.11 -20.69 -3.48
C GLY A 211 -2.74 -20.86 -4.16
N PRO A 212 -2.71 -21.25 -5.43
CA PRO A 212 -1.48 -21.31 -6.21
C PRO A 212 -0.85 -19.91 -6.37
N ILE A 213 0.49 -19.87 -6.39
CA ILE A 213 1.23 -18.63 -6.72
C ILE A 213 1.16 -18.44 -8.23
N GLY A 214 0.65 -17.29 -8.68
CA GLY A 214 0.52 -16.98 -10.09
C GLY A 214 0.00 -15.57 -10.34
N VAL A 215 0.22 -15.07 -11.54
CA VAL A 215 -0.12 -13.68 -11.94
C VAL A 215 -1.62 -13.38 -11.84
N GLU A 216 -2.48 -14.39 -11.90
CA GLU A 216 -3.93 -14.26 -11.72
C GLU A 216 -4.34 -13.90 -10.29
N VAL A 217 -3.39 -13.98 -9.34
CA VAL A 217 -3.57 -13.60 -7.95
C VAL A 217 -2.34 -12.81 -7.52
N PRO A 218 -2.25 -11.51 -7.87
CA PRO A 218 -1.04 -10.71 -7.68
C PRO A 218 -0.47 -10.73 -6.26
N ALA A 219 -1.33 -10.69 -5.23
CA ALA A 219 -0.92 -10.79 -3.83
C ALA A 219 -0.22 -12.12 -3.48
N SER A 220 -0.40 -13.20 -4.28
CA SER A 220 0.27 -14.47 -4.05
C SER A 220 1.79 -14.39 -4.22
N ALA A 221 2.28 -13.41 -4.99
CA ALA A 221 3.71 -13.13 -5.15
C ALA A 221 4.40 -12.82 -3.81
N LEU A 222 3.69 -12.21 -2.86
CA LEU A 222 4.24 -11.85 -1.56
C LEU A 222 4.71 -13.06 -0.75
N ARG A 223 4.20 -14.25 -1.05
CA ARG A 223 4.66 -15.50 -0.42
C ARG A 223 6.08 -15.88 -0.80
N GLN A 224 6.64 -15.31 -1.86
CA GLN A 224 8.04 -15.49 -2.28
C GLN A 224 8.99 -14.52 -1.54
N HIS A 225 8.47 -13.52 -0.84
CA HIS A 225 9.28 -12.54 -0.15
C HIS A 225 9.72 -13.05 1.23
N ALA A 226 11.02 -12.98 1.52
CA ALA A 226 11.60 -13.56 2.75
C ALA A 226 11.09 -12.91 4.04
N ALA A 227 10.81 -11.60 4.02
CA ALA A 227 10.36 -10.82 5.17
C ALA A 227 8.96 -10.20 4.93
N ALA A 228 8.01 -11.01 4.42
CA ALA A 228 6.62 -10.61 4.28
C ALA A 228 5.79 -11.09 5.48
N THR A 229 4.94 -10.21 5.99
CA THR A 229 3.96 -10.49 7.05
C THR A 229 2.56 -10.14 6.55
N ALA A 230 1.61 -11.06 6.62
CA ALA A 230 0.19 -10.79 6.44
C ALA A 230 -0.47 -10.59 7.80
N ILE A 231 -1.08 -9.43 8.01
CA ILE A 231 -1.81 -9.06 9.22
C ILE A 231 -3.30 -9.07 8.89
N LEU A 232 -4.03 -9.92 9.58
CA LEU A 232 -5.44 -10.19 9.32
C LEU A 232 -6.25 -10.04 10.60
N ASP A 233 -7.52 -9.70 10.48
CA ASP A 233 -8.49 -10.01 11.55
C ASP A 233 -9.11 -11.39 11.35
N GLY A 234 -9.79 -11.91 12.37
CA GLY A 234 -10.43 -13.21 12.30
C GLY A 234 -11.44 -13.33 11.17
N ALA A 235 -12.14 -12.26 10.82
CA ALA A 235 -13.12 -12.25 9.74
C ALA A 235 -12.45 -12.35 8.35
N ALA A 236 -11.35 -11.66 8.13
CA ALA A 236 -10.56 -11.77 6.90
C ALA A 236 -9.87 -13.14 6.77
N ALA A 237 -9.47 -13.73 7.89
CA ALA A 237 -8.83 -15.06 7.94
C ALA A 237 -9.81 -16.24 7.85
N SER A 238 -11.13 -16.00 7.90
CA SER A 238 -12.17 -17.03 8.09
C SER A 238 -12.21 -18.12 7.01
N ARG A 239 -11.54 -17.95 5.88
CA ARG A 239 -11.46 -18.92 4.79
C ARG A 239 -10.05 -19.50 4.60
N LEU A 240 -9.11 -19.20 5.50
CA LEU A 240 -7.79 -19.84 5.47
C LEU A 240 -7.90 -21.29 5.92
N THR A 241 -7.04 -22.14 5.36
CA THR A 241 -6.89 -23.53 5.80
C THR A 241 -6.40 -23.57 7.26
N PRO A 242 -7.04 -24.35 8.17
CA PRO A 242 -6.59 -24.46 9.54
C PRO A 242 -5.12 -24.86 9.66
N GLY A 243 -4.39 -24.20 10.58
CA GLY A 243 -2.96 -24.47 10.83
C GLY A 243 -1.97 -23.61 10.06
N ARG A 244 -2.42 -22.57 9.36
CA ARG A 244 -1.56 -21.56 8.69
C ARG A 244 -1.49 -20.21 9.41
N GLY A 245 -2.04 -20.08 10.60
CA GLY A 245 -1.96 -18.88 11.45
C GLY A 245 -1.00 -19.08 12.62
#